data_ffd9159600803ccc10418d1552de6832
#
_entry.id   ffd9159600803ccc10418d1552de6832
#
_cell.length_a   1.000
_cell.length_b   1.000
_cell.length_c   1.000
_cell.angle_alpha   90.00
_cell.angle_beta   90.00
_cell.angle_gamma   90.00
#
_symmetry.space_group_name_H-M   'P 1'
#
loop_
_entity.id
_entity.type
_entity.pdbx_description
1 polymer ?
#
loop_
_entity_poly.entity_id
_entity_poly.type
_entity_poly.pdbx_seq_one_letter_code
_entity_poly.pdbx_strand_id
1 'polypeptide(L)'
;MDLKTINGRRTILKYEVGGLNRALSDAIRKGISLADALLIGENLSGMNLSGTNLTGANLASAILKGANLKDANLKNANLYRADLSWANLEGADLTNANLEYAILYSANLDGSFVAGAKVHGSNLTGAKNIPFILQSCPSEGAFTAWKKVDGYFLVKLQIPEDARRLSATTRKCRCDKAMVLDITSLDGNEHYDEVTNTNYNKTIYKVGEMVYPDSFDENRWNECSHGIHFFVNKQDAINY
;
A
#
# COMPACT_ATOMS: atom_id res chain seq x y z
N MET A 1 -9.47 -18.23 28.62
CA MET A 1 -9.82 -17.29 27.54
C MET A 1 -10.28 -18.06 26.32
N ASP A 2 -11.04 -17.42 25.45
CA ASP A 2 -11.58 -18.06 24.23
C ASP A 2 -11.15 -17.27 23.00
N LEU A 3 -10.44 -17.90 22.04
CA LEU A 3 -10.29 -17.36 20.72
C LEU A 3 -11.59 -17.64 19.93
N LYS A 4 -12.26 -16.58 19.51
CA LYS A 4 -13.55 -16.65 18.83
C LYS A 4 -13.44 -16.25 17.36
N THR A 5 -14.44 -16.62 16.57
CA THR A 5 -14.64 -16.04 15.24
C THR A 5 -15.12 -14.58 15.34
N ILE A 6 -14.94 -13.79 14.27
CA ILE A 6 -15.30 -12.37 14.19
C ILE A 6 -16.74 -12.08 14.65
N ASN A 7 -17.69 -12.97 14.31
CA ASN A 7 -19.08 -12.83 14.70
C ASN A 7 -19.40 -13.35 16.12
N GLY A 8 -18.39 -13.82 16.86
CA GLY A 8 -18.53 -14.35 18.22
C GLY A 8 -19.29 -15.67 18.33
N ARG A 9 -19.78 -16.22 17.21
CA ARG A 9 -20.66 -17.42 17.21
C ARG A 9 -19.95 -18.73 17.46
N ARG A 10 -18.64 -18.78 17.17
CA ARG A 10 -17.83 -20.01 17.31
C ARG A 10 -16.58 -19.73 18.14
N THR A 11 -16.32 -20.56 19.16
CA THR A 11 -15.04 -20.63 19.84
C THR A 11 -14.12 -21.56 19.03
N ILE A 12 -12.99 -21.02 18.55
CA ILE A 12 -11.97 -21.79 17.81
C ILE A 12 -11.10 -22.55 18.82
N LEU A 13 -10.61 -21.85 19.85
CA LEU A 13 -9.71 -22.39 20.87
C LEU A 13 -10.10 -21.86 22.24
N LYS A 14 -9.82 -22.69 23.29
CA LYS A 14 -9.77 -22.25 24.69
C LYS A 14 -8.32 -22.26 25.15
N TYR A 15 -7.88 -21.24 25.88
CA TYR A 15 -6.51 -21.10 26.39
C TYR A 15 -6.47 -20.34 27.70
N GLU A 16 -5.38 -20.53 28.46
CA GLU A 16 -5.11 -19.77 29.70
C GLU A 16 -4.54 -18.39 29.40
N VAL A 17 -4.56 -17.50 30.39
CA VAL A 17 -3.97 -16.15 30.27
C VAL A 17 -2.50 -16.25 29.88
N GLY A 18 -2.09 -15.55 28.80
CA GLY A 18 -0.74 -15.61 28.23
C GLY A 18 -0.43 -16.85 27.41
N GLY A 19 -1.38 -17.80 27.27
CA GLY A 19 -1.18 -19.06 26.56
C GLY A 19 -1.60 -19.07 25.07
N LEU A 20 -1.97 -17.91 24.47
CA LEU A 20 -2.48 -17.86 23.12
C LEU A 20 -1.52 -18.45 22.08
N ASN A 21 -0.27 -18.04 22.06
CA ASN A 21 0.70 -18.50 21.06
C ASN A 21 0.95 -20.02 21.14
N ARG A 22 0.96 -20.57 22.36
CA ARG A 22 1.05 -22.03 22.58
C ARG A 22 -0.19 -22.72 22.05
N ALA A 23 -1.38 -22.21 22.39
CA ALA A 23 -2.65 -22.77 21.93
C ALA A 23 -2.79 -22.70 20.40
N LEU A 24 -2.36 -21.59 19.77
CA LEU A 24 -2.32 -21.45 18.31
C LEU A 24 -1.35 -22.47 17.69
N SER A 25 -0.14 -22.60 18.24
CA SER A 25 0.84 -23.60 17.74
C SER A 25 0.32 -25.02 17.83
N ASP A 26 -0.35 -25.36 18.91
CA ASP A 26 -0.98 -26.69 19.08
C ASP A 26 -2.15 -26.89 18.11
N ALA A 27 -2.96 -25.86 17.86
CA ALA A 27 -4.06 -25.90 16.92
C ALA A 27 -3.57 -26.07 15.48
N ILE A 28 -2.56 -25.32 15.08
CA ILE A 28 -1.94 -25.40 13.75
C ILE A 28 -1.39 -26.81 13.52
N ARG A 29 -0.65 -27.35 14.49
CA ARG A 29 -0.11 -28.72 14.41
C ARG A 29 -1.22 -29.79 14.28
N LYS A 30 -2.42 -29.54 14.83
CA LYS A 30 -3.59 -30.41 14.72
C LYS A 30 -4.44 -30.13 13.46
N GLY A 31 -4.01 -29.21 12.58
CA GLY A 31 -4.75 -28.84 11.38
C GLY A 31 -6.06 -28.08 11.65
N ILE A 32 -6.19 -27.44 12.82
CA ILE A 32 -7.37 -26.65 13.16
C ILE A 32 -7.34 -25.35 12.36
N SER A 33 -8.41 -25.08 11.61
CA SER A 33 -8.57 -23.85 10.84
C SER A 33 -8.73 -22.64 11.76
N LEU A 34 -7.98 -21.56 11.47
CA LEU A 34 -8.09 -20.25 12.09
C LEU A 34 -8.91 -19.28 11.22
N ALA A 35 -9.72 -19.79 10.29
CA ALA A 35 -10.59 -18.95 9.48
C ALA A 35 -11.52 -18.12 10.38
N ASP A 36 -11.69 -16.85 10.01
CA ASP A 36 -12.47 -15.85 10.76
C ASP A 36 -11.99 -15.61 12.21
N ALA A 37 -10.80 -16.04 12.58
CA ALA A 37 -10.27 -15.84 13.93
C ALA A 37 -10.14 -14.34 14.28
N LEU A 38 -10.51 -14.00 15.52
CA LEU A 38 -10.37 -12.65 16.05
C LEU A 38 -9.01 -12.51 16.77
N LEU A 39 -8.02 -11.97 16.06
CA LEU A 39 -6.61 -11.83 16.49
C LEU A 39 -6.13 -10.37 16.48
N ILE A 40 -7.05 -9.43 16.75
CA ILE A 40 -6.75 -7.99 16.73
C ILE A 40 -5.71 -7.65 17.78
N GLY A 41 -4.63 -6.97 17.36
CA GLY A 41 -3.57 -6.49 18.27
C GLY A 41 -2.74 -7.59 18.93
N GLU A 42 -2.95 -8.86 18.60
CA GLU A 42 -2.21 -9.97 19.21
C GLU A 42 -0.75 -10.00 18.78
N ASN A 43 0.13 -10.36 19.72
CA ASN A 43 1.55 -10.54 19.43
C ASN A 43 1.83 -11.94 18.93
N LEU A 44 2.01 -12.08 17.64
CA LEU A 44 2.28 -13.32 16.91
C LEU A 44 3.71 -13.30 16.31
N SER A 45 4.61 -12.46 16.87
CA SER A 45 5.98 -12.30 16.38
C SER A 45 6.72 -13.65 16.35
N GLY A 46 7.39 -13.93 15.24
CA GLY A 46 8.18 -15.14 15.02
C GLY A 46 7.38 -16.45 15.00
N MET A 47 6.04 -16.41 15.08
CA MET A 47 5.23 -17.62 15.04
C MET A 47 5.33 -18.33 13.69
N ASN A 48 5.31 -19.65 13.73
CA ASN A 48 5.13 -20.47 12.53
C ASN A 48 3.63 -20.63 12.23
N LEU A 49 3.17 -19.88 11.23
CA LEU A 49 1.81 -19.88 10.69
C LEU A 49 1.78 -20.43 9.27
N SER A 50 2.84 -21.17 8.84
CA SER A 50 2.94 -21.69 7.49
C SER A 50 1.79 -22.65 7.15
N GLY A 51 1.23 -22.52 5.93
CA GLY A 51 0.12 -23.33 5.45
C GLY A 51 -1.20 -23.17 6.23
N THR A 52 -1.27 -22.25 7.20
CA THR A 52 -2.44 -22.07 8.05
C THR A 52 -3.59 -21.42 7.28
N ASN A 53 -4.82 -21.91 7.51
CA ASN A 53 -6.01 -21.25 7.00
C ASN A 53 -6.42 -20.09 7.93
N LEU A 54 -6.16 -18.86 7.48
CA LEU A 54 -6.50 -17.58 8.11
C LEU A 54 -7.52 -16.79 7.26
N THR A 55 -8.28 -17.49 6.39
CA THR A 55 -9.29 -16.85 5.55
C THR A 55 -10.24 -16.00 6.39
N GLY A 56 -10.42 -14.73 6.02
CA GLY A 56 -11.31 -13.81 6.72
C GLY A 56 -10.87 -13.43 8.15
N ALA A 57 -9.73 -13.91 8.65
CA ALA A 57 -9.27 -13.60 10.00
C ALA A 57 -9.08 -12.10 10.20
N ASN A 58 -9.41 -11.59 11.39
CA ASN A 58 -9.14 -10.21 11.77
C ASN A 58 -7.82 -10.12 12.54
N LEU A 59 -6.79 -9.71 11.84
CA LEU A 59 -5.42 -9.49 12.30
C LEU A 59 -5.08 -7.98 12.35
N ALA A 60 -6.11 -7.12 12.44
CA ALA A 60 -5.87 -5.67 12.49
C ALA A 60 -4.94 -5.31 13.65
N SER A 61 -3.92 -4.51 13.38
CA SER A 61 -2.88 -4.10 14.34
C SER A 61 -2.12 -5.27 15.01
N ALA A 62 -2.24 -6.50 14.51
CA ALA A 62 -1.47 -7.64 15.04
C ALA A 62 0.03 -7.45 14.77
N ILE A 63 0.87 -7.95 15.68
CA ILE A 63 2.33 -7.91 15.55
C ILE A 63 2.78 -9.27 14.99
N LEU A 64 3.04 -9.31 13.69
CA LEU A 64 3.46 -10.51 12.92
C LEU A 64 4.94 -10.42 12.50
N LYS A 65 5.73 -9.62 13.22
CA LYS A 65 7.13 -9.36 12.94
C LYS A 65 7.93 -10.67 12.90
N GLY A 66 8.57 -10.94 11.75
CA GLY A 66 9.34 -12.17 11.55
C GLY A 66 8.52 -13.45 11.55
N ALA A 67 7.19 -13.39 11.53
CA ALA A 67 6.35 -14.59 11.45
C ALA A 67 6.56 -15.34 10.13
N ASN A 68 6.48 -16.67 10.18
CA ASN A 68 6.47 -17.49 8.98
C ASN A 68 5.03 -17.73 8.53
N LEU A 69 4.61 -17.05 7.47
CA LEU A 69 3.31 -17.14 6.82
C LEU A 69 3.41 -17.80 5.43
N LYS A 70 4.50 -18.57 5.19
CA LYS A 70 4.68 -19.27 3.92
C LYS A 70 3.47 -20.16 3.61
N ASP A 71 2.95 -20.04 2.38
CA ASP A 71 1.79 -20.78 1.88
C ASP A 71 0.51 -20.61 2.73
N ALA A 72 0.45 -19.62 3.63
CA ALA A 72 -0.74 -19.35 4.42
C ALA A 72 -1.89 -18.82 3.56
N ASN A 73 -3.13 -19.22 3.86
CA ASN A 73 -4.31 -18.68 3.22
C ASN A 73 -4.84 -17.49 4.02
N LEU A 74 -4.57 -16.28 3.53
CA LEU A 74 -4.98 -14.98 4.10
C LEU A 74 -6.07 -14.30 3.25
N LYS A 75 -6.81 -15.04 2.41
CA LYS A 75 -7.90 -14.47 1.61
C LYS A 75 -8.88 -13.71 2.47
N ASN A 76 -9.23 -12.48 2.03
CA ASN A 76 -10.16 -11.60 2.74
C ASN A 76 -9.75 -11.27 4.20
N ALA A 77 -8.53 -11.58 4.63
CA ALA A 77 -8.06 -11.27 5.98
C ALA A 77 -7.94 -9.75 6.17
N ASN A 78 -8.25 -9.27 7.37
CA ASN A 78 -8.03 -7.89 7.75
C ASN A 78 -6.66 -7.74 8.45
N LEU A 79 -5.68 -7.21 7.73
CA LEU A 79 -4.32 -6.91 8.20
C LEU A 79 -4.09 -5.40 8.32
N TYR A 80 -5.18 -4.62 8.47
CA TYR A 80 -5.11 -3.17 8.65
C TYR A 80 -4.15 -2.80 9.79
N ARG A 81 -3.11 -1.99 9.48
CA ARG A 81 -2.05 -1.58 10.43
C ARG A 81 -1.26 -2.72 11.08
N ALA A 82 -1.30 -3.93 10.56
CA ALA A 82 -0.49 -5.02 11.09
C ALA A 82 1.00 -4.78 10.85
N ASP A 83 1.86 -5.23 11.77
CA ASP A 83 3.32 -5.23 11.58
C ASP A 83 3.78 -6.59 11.06
N LEU A 84 4.03 -6.64 9.76
CA LEU A 84 4.56 -7.80 9.01
C LEU A 84 6.05 -7.63 8.68
N SER A 85 6.77 -6.76 9.41
CA SER A 85 8.21 -6.54 9.18
C SER A 85 8.96 -7.86 9.25
N TRP A 86 9.80 -8.14 8.23
CA TRP A 86 10.58 -9.38 8.07
C TRP A 86 9.74 -10.67 8.03
N ALA A 87 8.42 -10.61 7.89
CA ALA A 87 7.60 -11.80 7.75
C ALA A 87 7.92 -12.54 6.45
N ASN A 88 7.83 -13.86 6.48
CA ASN A 88 7.89 -14.68 5.29
C ASN A 88 6.47 -14.96 4.78
N LEU A 89 6.09 -14.32 3.67
CA LEU A 89 4.82 -14.45 2.97
C LEU A 89 4.95 -15.21 1.64
N GLU A 90 6.05 -15.98 1.48
CA GLU A 90 6.29 -16.79 0.27
C GLU A 90 5.09 -17.70 -0.01
N GLY A 91 4.54 -17.62 -1.23
CA GLY A 91 3.38 -18.40 -1.65
C GLY A 91 2.07 -18.09 -0.92
N ALA A 92 2.03 -17.13 0.00
CA ALA A 92 0.82 -16.79 0.75
C ALA A 92 -0.28 -16.24 -0.16
N ASP A 93 -1.54 -16.59 0.11
CA ASP A 93 -2.69 -16.07 -0.62
C ASP A 93 -3.32 -14.88 0.14
N LEU A 94 -3.02 -13.69 -0.33
CA LEU A 94 -3.51 -12.40 0.16
C LEU A 94 -4.65 -11.83 -0.69
N THR A 95 -5.30 -12.67 -1.51
CA THR A 95 -6.40 -12.24 -2.39
C THR A 95 -7.48 -11.50 -1.59
N ASN A 96 -7.80 -10.26 -1.98
CA ASN A 96 -8.74 -9.36 -1.31
C ASN A 96 -8.40 -9.03 0.15
N ALA A 97 -7.20 -9.31 0.64
CA ALA A 97 -6.79 -8.93 1.99
C ALA A 97 -6.72 -7.40 2.14
N ASN A 98 -7.03 -6.91 3.33
CA ASN A 98 -6.84 -5.51 3.68
C ASN A 98 -5.48 -5.31 4.37
N LEU A 99 -4.50 -4.78 3.63
CA LEU A 99 -3.15 -4.44 4.09
C LEU A 99 -2.96 -2.92 4.22
N GLU A 100 -4.06 -2.14 4.26
CA GLU A 100 -3.95 -0.69 4.39
C GLU A 100 -3.18 -0.31 5.66
N TYR A 101 -2.17 0.57 5.48
CA TYR A 101 -1.24 1.02 6.53
C TYR A 101 -0.43 -0.09 7.22
N ALA A 102 -0.41 -1.31 6.68
CA ALA A 102 0.43 -2.39 7.21
C ALA A 102 1.92 -2.10 6.98
N ILE A 103 2.77 -2.60 7.87
CA ILE A 103 4.22 -2.49 7.77
C ILE A 103 4.77 -3.81 7.23
N LEU A 104 5.23 -3.82 5.98
CA LEU A 104 5.83 -4.97 5.30
C LEU A 104 7.35 -4.75 5.10
N TYR A 105 7.99 -3.98 5.98
CA TYR A 105 9.41 -3.69 5.89
C TYR A 105 10.23 -4.97 5.81
N SER A 106 11.00 -5.14 4.73
CA SER A 106 11.83 -6.33 4.46
C SER A 106 11.09 -7.68 4.47
N ALA A 107 9.76 -7.70 4.30
CA ALA A 107 8.98 -8.93 4.16
C ALA A 107 9.33 -9.65 2.84
N ASN A 108 9.24 -10.98 2.82
CA ASN A 108 9.35 -11.78 1.60
C ASN A 108 7.96 -12.13 1.05
N LEU A 109 7.66 -11.65 -0.16
CA LEU A 109 6.39 -11.85 -0.87
C LEU A 109 6.53 -12.76 -2.09
N ASP A 110 7.60 -13.57 -2.17
CA ASP A 110 7.86 -14.41 -3.33
C ASP A 110 6.69 -15.36 -3.62
N GLY A 111 6.21 -15.36 -4.85
CA GLY A 111 5.10 -16.20 -5.28
C GLY A 111 3.76 -15.94 -4.57
N SER A 112 3.63 -14.89 -3.73
CA SER A 112 2.36 -14.58 -3.08
C SER A 112 1.30 -14.09 -4.07
N PHE A 113 0.00 -14.33 -3.73
CA PHE A 113 -1.14 -13.89 -4.53
C PHE A 113 -1.76 -12.66 -3.88
N VAL A 114 -1.79 -11.52 -4.58
CA VAL A 114 -2.25 -10.21 -4.06
C VAL A 114 -3.43 -9.63 -4.84
N ALA A 115 -4.13 -10.42 -5.64
CA ALA A 115 -5.25 -9.95 -6.43
C ALA A 115 -6.33 -9.31 -5.56
N GLY A 116 -6.69 -8.04 -5.84
CA GLY A 116 -7.67 -7.30 -5.06
C GLY A 116 -7.24 -6.89 -3.65
N ALA A 117 -6.00 -7.16 -3.24
CA ALA A 117 -5.49 -6.71 -1.94
C ALA A 117 -5.46 -5.17 -1.87
N LYS A 118 -5.90 -4.62 -0.73
CA LYS A 118 -5.83 -3.18 -0.45
C LYS A 118 -4.51 -2.88 0.23
N VAL A 119 -3.63 -2.12 -0.43
CA VAL A 119 -2.27 -1.82 0.05
C VAL A 119 -2.01 -0.33 0.25
N HIS A 120 -3.08 0.50 0.28
CA HIS A 120 -2.94 1.94 0.48
C HIS A 120 -2.20 2.27 1.78
N GLY A 121 -1.19 3.13 1.71
CA GLY A 121 -0.40 3.56 2.86
C GLY A 121 0.46 2.47 3.51
N SER A 122 0.57 1.27 2.94
CA SER A 122 1.44 0.23 3.45
C SER A 122 2.92 0.55 3.21
N ASN A 123 3.79 0.17 4.16
CA ASN A 123 5.24 0.33 4.03
C ASN A 123 5.88 -0.95 3.49
N LEU A 124 6.24 -0.96 2.23
CA LEU A 124 6.90 -2.06 1.52
C LEU A 124 8.42 -1.86 1.35
N THR A 125 9.03 -0.92 2.10
CA THR A 125 10.46 -0.64 2.00
C THR A 125 11.28 -1.90 2.28
N GLY A 126 12.18 -2.26 1.36
CA GLY A 126 13.03 -3.44 1.46
C GLY A 126 12.30 -4.79 1.32
N ALA A 127 10.98 -4.81 1.10
CA ALA A 127 10.26 -6.03 0.81
C ALA A 127 10.78 -6.67 -0.48
N LYS A 128 10.84 -8.02 -0.50
CA LYS A 128 11.44 -8.80 -1.59
C LYS A 128 10.35 -9.47 -2.42
N ASN A 129 10.63 -9.61 -3.72
CA ASN A 129 9.82 -10.40 -4.65
C ASN A 129 8.33 -9.98 -4.63
N ILE A 130 8.08 -8.66 -4.54
CA ILE A 130 6.73 -8.13 -4.48
C ILE A 130 6.00 -8.51 -5.77
N PRO A 131 4.83 -9.20 -5.68
CA PRO A 131 4.05 -9.53 -6.86
C PRO A 131 3.67 -8.28 -7.65
N PHE A 132 3.43 -8.46 -8.95
CA PHE A 132 3.08 -7.34 -9.82
C PHE A 132 1.80 -6.65 -9.32
N ILE A 133 1.96 -5.47 -8.76
CA ILE A 133 0.86 -4.54 -8.48
C ILE A 133 0.78 -3.61 -9.69
N LEU A 134 -0.36 -3.60 -10.39
CA LEU A 134 -0.59 -2.74 -11.55
C LEU A 134 -0.22 -1.29 -11.20
N GLN A 135 0.70 -0.72 -11.97
CA GLN A 135 1.04 0.69 -11.85
C GLN A 135 -0.11 1.54 -12.37
N SER A 136 -0.54 2.53 -11.58
CA SER A 136 -1.48 3.56 -12.07
C SER A 136 -0.82 4.48 -13.10
N CYS A 137 0.51 4.57 -13.07
CA CYS A 137 1.31 5.34 -14.01
C CYS A 137 1.68 4.50 -15.24
N PRO A 138 1.42 4.97 -16.48
CA PRO A 138 1.90 4.32 -17.69
C PRO A 138 3.41 4.10 -17.65
N SER A 139 3.87 2.90 -17.99
CA SER A 139 5.30 2.54 -18.00
C SER A 139 6.05 3.11 -19.21
N GLU A 140 5.37 3.32 -20.33
CA GLU A 140 5.93 3.72 -21.61
C GLU A 140 5.16 4.87 -22.24
N GLY A 141 5.77 5.54 -23.24
CA GLY A 141 5.20 6.64 -23.98
C GLY A 141 5.01 7.93 -23.18
N ALA A 142 4.81 9.04 -23.86
CA ALA A 142 4.43 10.31 -23.24
C ALA A 142 2.91 10.31 -22.98
N PHE A 143 2.49 10.91 -21.85
CA PHE A 143 1.07 11.00 -21.52
C PHE A 143 0.73 12.27 -20.73
N THR A 144 -0.55 12.62 -20.71
CA THR A 144 -1.06 13.76 -19.94
C THR A 144 -1.40 13.35 -18.52
N ALA A 145 -1.11 14.21 -17.56
CA ALA A 145 -1.35 14.03 -16.14
C ALA A 145 -1.84 15.33 -15.48
N TRP A 146 -2.24 15.25 -14.23
CA TRP A 146 -2.85 16.34 -13.49
C TRP A 146 -2.28 16.46 -12.08
N LYS A 147 -2.08 17.70 -11.62
CA LYS A 147 -1.62 17.99 -10.27
C LYS A 147 -2.44 19.12 -9.67
N LYS A 148 -2.95 18.93 -8.46
CA LYS A 148 -3.50 20.05 -7.68
C LYS A 148 -2.39 20.77 -6.94
N VAL A 149 -2.38 22.09 -7.01
CA VAL A 149 -1.41 22.96 -6.34
C VAL A 149 -2.15 23.89 -5.38
N ASP A 150 -1.67 23.94 -4.13
CA ASP A 150 -2.18 24.77 -3.03
C ASP A 150 -3.71 24.71 -2.81
N GLY A 151 -4.34 23.63 -3.24
CA GLY A 151 -5.78 23.40 -3.08
C GLY A 151 -6.69 24.18 -4.04
N TYR A 152 -6.12 25.09 -4.86
CA TYR A 152 -6.90 26.01 -5.71
C TYR A 152 -6.63 25.85 -7.20
N PHE A 153 -5.44 25.44 -7.59
CA PHE A 153 -5.01 25.36 -8.99
C PHE A 153 -4.91 23.93 -9.45
N LEU A 154 -5.28 23.71 -10.71
CA LEU A 154 -5.13 22.43 -11.39
C LEU A 154 -4.12 22.60 -12.54
N VAL A 155 -2.96 21.99 -12.39
CA VAL A 155 -1.88 22.00 -13.38
C VAL A 155 -2.01 20.79 -14.28
N LYS A 156 -2.14 20.98 -15.58
CA LYS A 156 -2.09 19.95 -16.61
C LYS A 156 -0.65 19.75 -17.04
N LEU A 157 -0.18 18.54 -16.94
CA LEU A 157 1.20 18.15 -17.21
C LEU A 157 1.28 17.21 -18.41
N GLN A 158 2.32 17.35 -19.22
CA GLN A 158 2.81 16.29 -20.11
C GLN A 158 3.97 15.60 -19.40
N ILE A 159 3.85 14.31 -19.15
CA ILE A 159 4.95 13.48 -18.69
C ILE A 159 5.68 12.98 -19.93
N PRO A 160 6.94 13.40 -20.18
CA PRO A 160 7.69 12.97 -21.35
C PRO A 160 7.99 11.48 -21.35
N GLU A 161 8.23 10.90 -22.52
CA GLU A 161 8.57 9.48 -22.66
C GLU A 161 9.82 9.09 -21.88
N ASP A 162 10.81 9.96 -21.84
CA ASP A 162 12.08 9.77 -21.14
C ASP A 162 12.07 10.20 -19.67
N ALA A 163 10.92 10.56 -19.10
CA ALA A 163 10.80 10.83 -17.68
C ALA A 163 10.87 9.53 -16.85
N ARG A 164 11.68 9.54 -15.79
CA ARG A 164 11.58 8.52 -14.75
C ARG A 164 10.26 8.71 -14.01
N ARG A 165 9.49 7.64 -13.85
CA ARG A 165 8.13 7.72 -13.33
C ARG A 165 7.75 6.49 -12.56
N LEU A 166 7.03 6.68 -11.46
CA LEU A 166 6.68 5.62 -10.52
C LEU A 166 5.28 5.82 -9.96
N SER A 167 4.60 4.74 -9.68
CA SER A 167 3.49 4.66 -8.73
C SER A 167 3.64 3.40 -7.90
N ALA A 168 3.09 3.39 -6.70
CA ALA A 168 3.15 2.22 -5.84
C ALA A 168 1.76 1.68 -5.53
N THR A 169 1.20 2.04 -4.38
CA THR A 169 -0.01 1.44 -3.82
C THR A 169 -1.26 2.29 -4.02
N THR A 170 -1.10 3.54 -4.49
CA THR A 170 -2.20 4.47 -4.74
C THR A 170 -2.28 4.88 -6.22
N ARG A 171 -3.29 5.68 -6.56
CA ARG A 171 -3.39 6.33 -7.87
C ARG A 171 -2.45 7.53 -8.03
N LYS A 172 -1.77 7.93 -6.93
CA LYS A 172 -0.77 8.99 -6.95
C LYS A 172 0.51 8.47 -7.58
N CYS A 173 0.94 9.17 -8.62
CA CYS A 173 2.19 8.91 -9.32
C CYS A 173 3.21 10.00 -9.03
N ARG A 174 4.48 9.76 -9.35
CA ARG A 174 5.52 10.79 -9.34
C ARG A 174 6.47 10.62 -10.52
N CYS A 175 7.09 11.72 -10.91
CA CYS A 175 8.13 11.74 -11.94
C CYS A 175 9.26 12.70 -11.60
N ASP A 176 10.35 12.61 -12.35
CA ASP A 176 11.52 13.47 -12.23
C ASP A 176 11.48 14.69 -13.15
N LYS A 177 10.52 14.77 -14.06
CA LYS A 177 10.29 15.94 -14.91
C LYS A 177 8.90 15.92 -15.55
N ALA A 178 8.36 17.09 -15.82
CA ALA A 178 7.13 17.25 -16.57
C ALA A 178 7.11 18.59 -17.33
N MET A 179 6.41 18.65 -18.45
CA MET A 179 6.10 19.88 -19.17
C MET A 179 4.76 20.42 -18.66
N VAL A 180 4.68 21.69 -18.32
CA VAL A 180 3.43 22.34 -17.94
C VAL A 180 2.67 22.74 -19.19
N LEU A 181 1.51 22.13 -19.41
CA LEU A 181 0.68 22.39 -20.59
C LEU A 181 -0.35 23.49 -20.35
N ASP A 182 -0.91 23.55 -19.15
CA ASP A 182 -1.98 24.48 -18.80
C ASP A 182 -2.12 24.57 -17.28
N ILE A 183 -2.61 25.71 -16.79
CA ILE A 183 -2.91 25.94 -15.37
C ILE A 183 -4.29 26.57 -15.29
N THR A 184 -5.21 25.93 -14.58
CA THR A 184 -6.59 26.43 -14.42
C THR A 184 -7.01 26.50 -12.96
N SER A 185 -8.10 27.21 -12.68
CA SER A 185 -8.90 27.01 -11.48
C SER A 185 -9.45 25.57 -11.43
N LEU A 186 -9.87 25.08 -10.26
CA LEU A 186 -10.41 23.72 -10.13
C LEU A 186 -11.67 23.49 -10.97
N ASP A 187 -12.51 24.51 -11.17
CA ASP A 187 -13.69 24.48 -12.03
C ASP A 187 -13.36 24.62 -13.52
N GLY A 188 -12.12 25.01 -13.85
CA GLY A 188 -11.61 25.14 -15.21
C GLY A 188 -12.00 26.46 -15.92
N ASN A 189 -12.56 27.44 -15.20
CA ASN A 189 -13.06 28.69 -15.79
C ASN A 189 -12.01 29.76 -15.94
N GLU A 190 -10.95 29.73 -15.12
CA GLU A 190 -9.86 30.70 -15.15
C GLU A 190 -8.56 30.01 -15.56
N HIS A 191 -7.72 30.72 -16.32
CA HIS A 191 -6.40 30.27 -16.75
C HIS A 191 -5.31 31.16 -16.16
N TYR A 192 -4.16 30.58 -15.88
CA TYR A 192 -3.00 31.23 -15.26
C TYR A 192 -1.73 30.87 -16.03
N ASP A 193 -0.82 31.83 -16.16
CA ASP A 193 0.48 31.58 -16.80
C ASP A 193 1.46 30.88 -15.88
N GLU A 194 1.35 31.11 -14.56
CA GLU A 194 2.27 30.59 -13.57
C GLU A 194 1.58 30.39 -12.21
N VAL A 195 1.96 29.34 -11.47
CA VAL A 195 1.62 29.15 -10.05
C VAL A 195 2.81 28.59 -9.28
N THR A 196 2.94 29.01 -8.02
CA THR A 196 3.95 28.49 -7.10
C THR A 196 3.30 27.58 -6.08
N ASN A 197 3.83 26.37 -5.91
CA ASN A 197 3.44 25.48 -4.81
C ASN A 197 4.06 26.00 -3.51
N THR A 198 3.27 26.61 -2.64
CA THR A 198 3.75 27.21 -1.39
C THR A 198 3.89 26.20 -0.26
N ASN A 199 3.16 25.09 -0.33
CA ASN A 199 3.10 24.07 0.73
C ASN A 199 4.31 23.11 0.71
N TYR A 200 4.96 22.93 -0.46
CA TYR A 200 6.08 22.00 -0.64
C TYR A 200 7.13 22.62 -1.59
N ASN A 201 8.36 22.73 -1.17
CA ASN A 201 9.57 23.05 -1.94
C ASN A 201 9.50 24.28 -2.88
N LYS A 202 8.49 25.13 -2.74
CA LYS A 202 8.29 26.35 -3.57
C LYS A 202 8.47 26.11 -5.08
N THR A 203 8.04 24.92 -5.57
CA THR A 203 8.14 24.60 -6.99
C THR A 203 7.26 25.53 -7.81
N ILE A 204 7.82 26.14 -8.84
CA ILE A 204 7.13 27.02 -9.79
C ILE A 204 6.67 26.17 -10.97
N TYR A 205 5.40 26.28 -11.32
CA TYR A 205 4.81 25.69 -12.53
C TYR A 205 4.45 26.86 -13.47
N LYS A 206 5.07 26.88 -14.67
CA LYS A 206 4.85 27.93 -15.66
C LYS A 206 4.50 27.29 -17.00
N VAL A 207 3.43 27.77 -17.63
CA VAL A 207 2.92 27.21 -18.89
C VAL A 207 3.98 27.28 -19.98
N GLY A 208 4.20 26.15 -20.68
CA GLY A 208 5.21 26.02 -21.72
C GLY A 208 6.62 25.71 -21.22
N GLU A 209 6.82 25.58 -19.90
CA GLU A 209 8.16 25.29 -19.34
C GLU A 209 8.21 23.88 -18.72
N MET A 210 9.42 23.31 -18.72
CA MET A 210 9.71 22.06 -18.01
C MET A 210 9.87 22.32 -16.52
N VAL A 211 9.23 21.52 -15.69
CA VAL A 211 9.38 21.52 -14.25
C VAL A 211 10.18 20.31 -13.79
N TYR A 212 11.05 20.52 -12.83
CA TYR A 212 11.90 19.48 -12.20
C TYR A 212 11.73 19.54 -10.69
N PRO A 213 11.70 18.42 -9.99
CA PRO A 213 11.76 18.40 -8.54
C PRO A 213 13.22 18.61 -8.07
N ASP A 214 13.40 18.98 -6.81
CA ASP A 214 14.73 19.11 -6.20
C ASP A 214 15.49 17.79 -6.21
N SER A 215 14.79 16.68 -6.08
CA SER A 215 15.32 15.33 -6.18
C SER A 215 14.21 14.33 -6.57
N PHE A 216 14.61 13.10 -6.94
CA PHE A 216 13.69 12.03 -7.29
C PHE A 216 14.06 10.75 -6.55
N ASP A 217 13.11 10.20 -5.79
CA ASP A 217 13.28 8.93 -5.10
C ASP A 217 12.83 7.78 -6.01
N GLU A 218 13.76 6.90 -6.36
CA GLU A 218 13.51 5.73 -7.22
C GLU A 218 12.80 4.58 -6.49
N ASN A 219 12.72 4.63 -5.16
CA ASN A 219 11.99 3.63 -4.42
C ASN A 219 10.48 3.85 -4.54
N ARG A 220 9.83 3.07 -5.42
CA ARG A 220 8.40 3.20 -5.71
C ARG A 220 7.49 3.06 -4.47
N TRP A 221 7.98 2.42 -3.42
CA TRP A 221 7.21 2.16 -2.20
C TRP A 221 7.20 3.34 -1.23
N ASN A 222 8.03 4.35 -1.46
CA ASN A 222 8.03 5.62 -0.71
C ASN A 222 7.08 6.63 -1.37
N GLU A 223 5.76 6.46 -1.25
CA GLU A 223 4.75 7.24 -1.99
C GLU A 223 4.79 8.75 -1.73
N CYS A 224 5.17 9.18 -0.54
CA CYS A 224 5.26 10.59 -0.15
C CYS A 224 6.66 11.17 -0.25
N SER A 225 7.56 10.54 -1.01
CA SER A 225 8.95 10.96 -1.19
C SER A 225 9.13 11.99 -2.32
N HIS A 226 10.40 12.28 -2.64
CA HIS A 226 10.79 13.32 -3.60
C HIS A 226 10.36 13.01 -5.04
N GLY A 227 9.91 14.03 -5.75
CA GLY A 227 9.43 13.98 -7.13
C GLY A 227 8.25 14.89 -7.38
N ILE A 228 7.87 15.06 -8.64
CA ILE A 228 6.63 15.74 -9.01
C ILE A 228 5.49 14.75 -8.87
N HIS A 229 4.66 14.92 -7.85
CA HIS A 229 3.46 14.08 -7.66
C HIS A 229 2.33 14.52 -8.58
N PHE A 230 1.66 13.55 -9.22
CA PHE A 230 0.57 13.77 -10.15
C PHE A 230 -0.44 12.61 -10.16
N PHE A 231 -1.55 12.80 -10.85
CA PHE A 231 -2.56 11.79 -11.13
C PHE A 231 -2.80 11.67 -12.63
N VAL A 232 -2.97 10.46 -13.13
CA VAL A 232 -3.30 10.24 -14.55
C VAL A 232 -4.74 10.66 -14.85
N ASN A 233 -5.63 10.54 -13.87
CA ASN A 233 -7.03 10.97 -13.98
C ASN A 233 -7.21 12.36 -13.36
N LYS A 234 -7.88 13.27 -14.09
CA LYS A 234 -8.19 14.65 -13.65
C LYS A 234 -8.99 14.66 -12.35
N GLN A 235 -10.02 13.82 -12.24
CA GLN A 235 -10.89 13.80 -11.07
C GLN A 235 -10.17 13.31 -9.81
N ASP A 236 -9.23 12.37 -9.95
CA ASP A 236 -8.40 11.91 -8.84
C ASP A 236 -7.51 13.06 -8.31
N ALA A 237 -6.98 13.92 -9.20
CA ALA A 237 -6.22 15.10 -8.81
C ALA A 237 -7.08 16.14 -8.08
N ILE A 238 -8.32 16.37 -8.53
CA ILE A 238 -9.26 17.33 -7.90
C ILE A 238 -9.65 16.86 -6.51
N ASN A 239 -9.91 15.57 -6.34
CA ASN A 239 -10.38 14.97 -5.08
C ASN A 239 -9.27 14.79 -4.03
N TYR A 240 -8.01 14.88 -4.45
CA TYR A 240 -6.84 14.76 -3.56
C TYR A 240 -6.61 16.05 -2.76
#